data_f84397b9f3e60d659797d3eacc237f86
#
_entry.id   f84397b9f3e60d659797d3eacc237f86
#
_cell.length_a   1.000
_cell.length_b   1.000
_cell.length_c   1.000
_cell.angle_alpha   90.00
_cell.angle_beta   90.00
_cell.angle_gamma   90.00
#
_symmetry.space_group_name_H-M   'P 1'
#
loop_
_entity.id
_entity.type
_entity.pdbx_description
1 polymer ?
#
loop_
_entity_poly.entity_id
_entity_poly.type
_entity_poly.pdbx_seq_one_letter_code
_entity_poly.pdbx_strand_id
1 'polypeptide(L)'
;DRLGNLDAAYLVGSFARGLDSHLIDLILIGEVDQDYLIQLIGKMEKIIKRKIRYVIYSQEDFDAIDWSGQGSDPLLVWAEKKSNSDGK
;
A
#
# COMPACT_ATOMS: atom_id res chain seq x y z
N ASP A 1 -12.16 11.73 -2.90
CA ASP A 1 -11.06 11.23 -3.68
C ASP A 1 -11.48 9.97 -4.43
N ARG A 2 -10.84 9.71 -5.54
CA ARG A 2 -11.29 8.65 -6.45
C ARG A 2 -10.95 7.26 -5.98
N LEU A 3 -9.96 7.12 -5.13
CA LEU A 3 -9.60 5.81 -4.59
C LEU A 3 -10.55 5.35 -3.49
N GLY A 4 -11.44 6.21 -3.02
CA GLY A 4 -12.31 5.91 -1.91
C GLY A 4 -11.64 6.30 -0.61
N ASN A 5 -11.73 5.45 0.41
CA ASN A 5 -11.22 5.75 1.75
C ASN A 5 -9.91 5.01 2.01
N LEU A 6 -8.90 5.30 1.20
CA LEU A 6 -7.58 4.72 1.42
C LEU A 6 -6.92 5.41 2.61
N ASP A 7 -6.56 4.64 3.63
CA ASP A 7 -5.97 5.16 4.85
C ASP A 7 -4.44 5.12 4.81
N ALA A 8 -3.86 4.11 4.19
CA ALA A 8 -2.42 3.98 4.15
C ALA A 8 -2.00 3.00 3.06
N ALA A 9 -0.75 3.10 2.65
CA ALA A 9 -0.14 2.16 1.73
C ALA A 9 1.26 1.83 2.21
N TYR A 10 1.62 0.56 2.13
CA TYR A 10 2.91 0.05 2.56
C TYR A 10 3.56 -0.74 1.44
N LEU A 11 4.89 -0.67 1.37
CA LEU A 11 5.67 -1.61 0.57
C LEU A 11 6.05 -2.80 1.44
N VAL A 12 6.04 -3.99 0.82
CA VAL A 12 6.54 -5.20 1.48
C VAL A 12 7.48 -5.91 0.52
N GLY A 13 8.18 -6.92 1.02
CA GLY A 13 9.08 -7.73 0.20
C GLY A 13 10.35 -7.01 -0.18
N SER A 14 10.86 -7.30 -1.38
CA SER A 14 12.19 -6.85 -1.78
C SER A 14 12.37 -5.34 -1.76
N PHE A 15 11.38 -4.59 -2.25
CA PHE A 15 11.48 -3.13 -2.24
C PHE A 15 11.51 -2.57 -0.83
N ALA A 16 10.75 -3.14 0.09
CA ALA A 16 10.77 -2.69 1.49
C ALA A 16 12.14 -2.90 2.12
N ARG A 17 12.91 -3.87 1.61
CA ARG A 17 14.27 -4.16 2.07
C ARG A 17 15.34 -3.37 1.33
N GLY A 18 14.93 -2.48 0.44
CA GLY A 18 15.88 -1.66 -0.32
C GLY A 18 16.49 -2.37 -1.53
N LEU A 19 15.93 -3.48 -1.95
CA LEU A 19 16.41 -4.25 -3.10
C LEU A 19 15.55 -3.96 -4.32
N ASP A 20 16.18 -3.82 -5.47
CA ASP A 20 15.43 -3.67 -6.72
C ASP A 20 14.83 -5.02 -7.12
N SER A 21 13.66 -4.97 -7.73
CA SER A 21 12.93 -6.15 -8.12
C SER A 21 11.99 -5.80 -9.28
N HIS A 22 11.66 -6.79 -10.09
CA HIS A 22 10.66 -6.61 -11.14
C HIS A 22 9.25 -6.52 -10.61
N LEU A 23 9.05 -6.88 -9.35
CA LEU A 23 7.74 -6.92 -8.73
C LEU A 23 7.72 -6.03 -7.50
N ILE A 24 6.73 -5.16 -7.44
CA ILE A 24 6.48 -4.33 -6.26
C ILE A 24 5.27 -4.90 -5.56
N ASP A 25 5.40 -5.21 -4.28
CA ASP A 25 4.29 -5.68 -3.45
C ASP A 25 3.80 -4.54 -2.57
N LEU A 26 2.51 -4.24 -2.67
CA LEU A 26 1.86 -3.19 -1.90
C LEU A 26 0.80 -3.78 -0.99
N ILE A 27 0.67 -3.19 0.19
CA ILE A 27 -0.49 -3.41 1.05
C ILE A 27 -1.23 -2.09 1.13
N LEU A 28 -2.52 -2.13 0.85
CA LEU A 28 -3.40 -0.97 0.91
C LEU A 28 -4.36 -1.16 2.06
N ILE A 29 -4.50 -0.13 2.89
CA ILE A 29 -5.36 -0.19 4.07
C ILE A 29 -6.55 0.72 3.83
N GLY A 30 -7.75 0.16 3.97
CA GLY A 30 -8.97 0.95 3.85
C GLY A 30 -9.95 0.33 2.89
N GLU A 31 -10.91 1.15 2.47
CA GLU A 31 -11.89 0.79 1.47
C GLU A 31 -11.56 1.50 0.17
N VAL A 32 -11.32 0.73 -0.88
CA VAL A 32 -10.77 1.26 -2.12
C VAL A 32 -11.73 0.96 -3.27
N ASP A 33 -11.91 1.95 -4.15
CA ASP A 33 -12.60 1.72 -5.42
C ASP A 33 -11.69 0.89 -6.31
N GLN A 34 -12.02 -0.40 -6.43
CA GLN A 34 -11.13 -1.33 -7.11
C GLN A 34 -11.04 -1.10 -8.61
N ASP A 35 -12.13 -0.68 -9.24
CA ASP A 35 -12.09 -0.41 -10.68
C ASP A 35 -11.14 0.74 -11.00
N TYR A 36 -11.18 1.79 -10.20
CA TYR A 36 -10.27 2.91 -10.38
C TYR A 36 -8.83 2.50 -10.06
N LEU A 37 -8.66 1.71 -9.00
CA LEU A 37 -7.35 1.25 -8.58
C LEU A 37 -6.67 0.42 -9.67
N ILE A 38 -7.41 -0.50 -10.29
CA ILE A 38 -6.85 -1.33 -11.36
C ILE A 38 -6.32 -0.46 -12.50
N GLN A 39 -7.07 0.57 -12.89
CA GLN A 39 -6.64 1.47 -13.95
C GLN A 39 -5.39 2.25 -13.53
N LEU A 40 -5.36 2.73 -12.31
CA LEU A 40 -4.22 3.48 -11.80
C LEU A 40 -2.97 2.61 -11.74
N ILE A 41 -3.11 1.39 -11.24
CA ILE A 41 -1.99 0.43 -11.15
C ILE A 41 -1.43 0.17 -12.56
N GLY A 42 -2.30 -0.04 -13.55
CA GLY A 42 -1.85 -0.26 -14.92
C GLY A 42 -1.03 0.89 -15.48
N LYS A 43 -1.45 2.12 -15.19
CA LYS A 43 -0.70 3.30 -15.61
C LYS A 43 0.65 3.40 -14.90
N MET A 44 0.65 3.13 -13.61
CA MET A 44 1.88 3.19 -12.82
C MET A 44 2.90 2.16 -13.28
N GLU A 45 2.44 0.94 -13.59
CA GLU A 45 3.33 -0.11 -14.07
C GLU A 45 4.06 0.30 -15.34
N LYS A 46 3.38 1.02 -16.23
CA LYS A 46 3.99 1.51 -17.47
C LYS A 46 5.06 2.56 -17.19
N ILE A 47 4.84 3.40 -16.22
CA ILE A 47 5.77 4.47 -15.88
C ILE A 47 7.01 3.92 -15.18
N ILE A 48 6.82 3.05 -14.19
CA ILE A 48 7.92 2.56 -13.38
C ILE A 48 8.60 1.31 -13.97
N LYS A 49 8.00 0.71 -15.00
CA LYS A 49 8.54 -0.47 -15.68
C LYS A 49 8.67 -1.67 -14.77
N ARG A 50 7.70 -1.84 -13.86
CA ARG A 50 7.66 -2.97 -12.95
C ARG A 50 6.22 -3.39 -12.76
N LYS A 51 6.03 -4.67 -12.44
CA LYS A 51 4.71 -5.18 -12.09
C LYS A 51 4.38 -4.81 -10.66
N ILE A 52 3.12 -4.47 -10.43
CA ILE A 52 2.63 -4.14 -9.11
C ILE A 52 1.61 -5.20 -8.70
N ARG A 53 1.85 -5.79 -7.55
CA ARG A 53 0.94 -6.72 -6.91
C ARG A 53 0.46 -6.07 -5.62
N TYR A 54 -0.83 -6.18 -5.32
CA TYR A 54 -1.36 -5.51 -4.13
C TYR A 54 -2.37 -6.39 -3.43
N VAL A 55 -2.57 -6.11 -2.15
CA VAL A 55 -3.62 -6.70 -1.34
C VAL A 55 -4.24 -5.57 -0.51
N ILE A 56 -5.54 -5.66 -0.29
CA ILE A 56 -6.27 -4.65 0.47
C ILE A 56 -6.69 -5.26 1.79
N TYR A 57 -6.35 -4.58 2.89
CA TYR A 57 -6.73 -5.00 4.24
C TYR A 57 -7.49 -3.90 4.93
N SER A 58 -8.35 -4.29 5.87
CA SER A 58 -8.82 -3.36 6.88
C SER A 58 -7.68 -3.07 7.85
N GLN A 59 -7.77 -1.98 8.58
CA GLN A 59 -6.77 -1.68 9.60
C GLN A 59 -6.69 -2.82 10.64
N GLU A 60 -7.84 -3.35 11.02
CA GLU A 60 -7.91 -4.43 12.00
C GLU A 60 -7.17 -5.68 11.52
N ASP A 61 -7.41 -6.06 10.27
CA ASP A 61 -6.75 -7.24 9.70
C ASP A 61 -5.25 -7.03 9.58
N PHE A 62 -4.85 -5.83 9.15
CA PHE A 62 -3.43 -5.51 9.02
C PHE A 62 -2.73 -5.59 10.38
N ASP A 63 -3.36 -5.04 11.41
CA ASP A 63 -2.79 -5.02 12.76
C ASP A 63 -2.64 -6.42 13.36
N ALA A 64 -3.43 -7.37 12.88
CA ALA A 64 -3.40 -8.76 13.35
C ALA A 64 -2.27 -9.58 12.73
N ILE A 65 -1.60 -9.08 11.70
CA ILE A 65 -0.55 -9.83 11.01
C ILE A 65 0.74 -9.79 11.82
N ASP A 66 1.34 -10.96 11.99
CA ASP A 66 2.67 -11.06 12.59
C ASP A 66 3.71 -11.01 11.48
N TRP A 67 4.47 -9.94 11.43
CA TRP A 67 5.46 -9.71 10.38
C TRP A 67 6.83 -10.30 10.71
N SER A 68 7.00 -10.88 11.89
CA SER A 68 8.33 -11.33 12.34
C SER A 68 8.94 -12.41 11.45
N GLY A 69 8.10 -13.20 10.76
CA GLY A 69 8.57 -14.25 9.86
C GLY A 69 8.69 -13.83 8.41
N GLN A 70 8.50 -12.56 8.09
CA GLN A 70 8.39 -12.10 6.71
C GLN A 70 9.67 -11.49 6.15
N GLY A 71 10.75 -11.48 6.93
CA GLY A 71 12.02 -10.92 6.48
C GLY A 71 12.22 -9.47 6.83
N SER A 72 11.21 -8.65 6.68
CA SER A 72 11.26 -7.24 7.08
C SER A 72 9.85 -6.75 7.37
N ASP A 73 9.78 -5.67 8.14
CA ASP A 73 8.51 -5.02 8.41
C ASP A 73 8.02 -4.27 7.17
N PRO A 74 6.70 -4.10 7.02
CA PRO A 74 6.17 -3.25 5.97
C PRO A 74 6.70 -1.82 6.10
N LEU A 75 7.03 -1.21 4.96
CA LEU A 75 7.52 0.16 4.90
C LEU A 75 6.37 1.09 4.52
N LEU A 76 6.02 1.99 5.43
CA LEU A 76 4.96 2.96 5.15
C LEU A 76 5.41 3.92 4.07
N VAL A 77 4.63 4.01 2.98
CA VAL A 77 4.94 4.93 1.88
C VAL A 77 3.92 6.04 1.75
N TRP A 78 2.73 5.86 2.31
CA TRP A 78 1.70 6.89 2.27
C TRP A 78 0.71 6.64 3.39
N ALA A 79 0.27 7.70 4.03
CA ALA A 79 -0.80 7.62 5.02
C ALA A 79 -1.64 8.88 4.90
N GLU A 80 -2.95 8.72 5.04
CA GLU A 80 -3.83 9.88 5.04
C GLU A 80 -3.54 10.73 6.27
N LYS A 81 -3.31 12.01 6.03
CA LYS A 81 -3.14 12.95 7.12
C LYS A 81 -4.53 13.37 7.62
N LYS A 82 -4.91 12.92 8.80
CA LYS A 82 -6.19 13.30 9.39
C LYS A 82 -6.06 14.71 9.94
N SER A 83 -6.90 15.59 9.46
CA SER A 83 -6.98 16.93 10.01
C SER A 83 -7.59 16.88 11.38
N ASN A 84 -7.40 17.24 12.28
CA ASN A 84 -7.96 17.00 13.53
C ASN A 84 -7.72 17.86 14.58
N SER A 85 -7.81 17.55 13.96
CA SER A 85 -7.63 18.01 14.42
C SER A 85 -7.37 18.53 15.33
N ASP A 86 -7.33 18.37 15.21
CA ASP A 86 -7.10 18.81 15.86
C ASP A 86 -6.74 19.51 16.29
N GLY A 87 -6.78 19.58 16.03
CA GLY A 87 -6.43 20.15 16.20
C GLY A 87 -6.18 20.84 16.29
N LYS A 88 -6.16 20.98 16.10
CA LYS A 88 -5.87 21.58 16.02
C LYS A 88 -5.82 22.05 16.07
#